data_73009f6342567904197344493d4a6ba9
#
_entry.id   73009f6342567904197344493d4a6ba9
#
_cell.length_a   1.000
_cell.length_b   1.000
_cell.length_c   1.000
_cell.angle_alpha   90.00
_cell.angle_beta   90.00
_cell.angle_gamma   90.00
#
_symmetry.space_group_name_H-M   'P 1'
#
loop_
_entity.id
_entity.type
_entity.pdbx_description
1 polymer ?
#
loop_
_entity_poly.entity_id
_entity_poly.type
_entity_poly.pdbx_seq_one_letter_code
_entity_poly.pdbx_strand_id
1 'polypeptide(L)'
;MRVCDWIANYLYGIGVTRVHGLMGGGASGLNDGFIKQGNINYICYHHEQGAGHAAIGEAKFTGNVAVVNPTTGCAGTNCATSVLNAWQDSTPVIFISGNVKTSACSSVINDTKNLNIRKYGIQEHNIVETYKSMTKFSKFITRPEDVPFMLQLAIHIAKSDRPGPVWLDIPSDVQTAQMPKEYVEFEIDKRNRPIDVTSIKRALEKSARPIIVAGYGIRQSDTVDKFNQFIGQYKIPYVSTYGARDYNDFYHPLNV
;
A
#
# COMPACT_ATOMS: atom_id res chain seq x y z
N MET A 1 23.32 8.40 -8.46
CA MET A 1 21.83 8.43 -8.46
C MET A 1 21.39 8.75 -7.05
N ARG A 2 20.44 9.70 -6.87
CA ARG A 2 19.89 9.99 -5.53
C ARG A 2 18.92 8.89 -5.10
N VAL A 3 18.64 8.82 -3.80
CA VAL A 3 17.66 7.88 -3.23
C VAL A 3 16.28 8.05 -3.86
N CYS A 4 15.80 9.29 -4.00
CA CYS A 4 14.50 9.57 -4.63
C CYS A 4 14.41 9.12 -6.09
N ASP A 5 15.51 9.24 -6.85
CA ASP A 5 15.57 8.76 -8.24
C ASP A 5 15.53 7.21 -8.28
N TRP A 6 16.20 6.56 -7.32
CA TRP A 6 16.17 5.10 -7.19
C TRP A 6 14.76 4.59 -6.85
N ILE A 7 14.08 5.24 -5.88
CA ILE A 7 12.69 4.90 -5.51
C ILE A 7 11.78 4.98 -6.75
N ALA A 8 11.86 6.07 -7.50
CA ALA A 8 11.03 6.27 -8.69
C ALA A 8 11.29 5.19 -9.76
N ASN A 9 12.56 4.89 -10.03
CA ASN A 9 12.93 3.85 -11.00
C ASN A 9 12.49 2.46 -10.56
N TYR A 10 12.63 2.14 -9.27
CA TYR A 10 12.21 0.85 -8.73
C TYR A 10 10.69 0.68 -8.82
N LEU A 11 9.91 1.68 -8.42
CA LEU A 11 8.46 1.66 -8.52
C LEU A 11 7.98 1.53 -9.97
N TYR A 12 8.61 2.25 -10.90
CA TYR A 12 8.31 2.07 -12.32
C TYR A 12 8.63 0.65 -12.80
N GLY A 13 9.76 0.09 -12.39
CA GLY A 13 10.18 -1.28 -12.74
C GLY A 13 9.20 -2.37 -12.30
N ILE A 14 8.40 -2.13 -11.26
CA ILE A 14 7.35 -3.05 -10.80
C ILE A 14 5.94 -2.71 -11.33
N GLY A 15 5.86 -1.79 -12.31
CA GLY A 15 4.62 -1.44 -13.01
C GLY A 15 3.82 -0.27 -12.42
N VAL A 16 4.38 0.50 -11.48
CA VAL A 16 3.77 1.74 -11.00
C VAL A 16 3.98 2.84 -12.05
N THR A 17 2.92 3.26 -12.70
CA THR A 17 2.94 4.31 -13.74
C THR A 17 2.29 5.61 -13.28
N ARG A 18 1.71 5.64 -12.09
CA ARG A 18 1.07 6.82 -11.48
C ARG A 18 1.47 6.97 -10.04
N VAL A 19 1.64 8.21 -9.61
CA VAL A 19 1.80 8.59 -8.20
C VAL A 19 0.77 9.68 -7.89
N HIS A 20 0.00 9.49 -6.85
CA HIS A 20 -1.06 10.40 -6.42
C HIS A 20 -0.55 11.24 -5.26
N GLY A 21 -0.67 12.57 -5.32
CA GLY A 21 -0.18 13.38 -4.21
C GLY A 21 -0.45 14.87 -4.32
N LEU A 22 0.13 15.59 -3.37
CA LEU A 22 0.31 17.04 -3.39
C LEU A 22 1.80 17.34 -3.19
N MET A 23 2.32 18.25 -4.00
CA MET A 23 3.70 18.69 -3.87
C MET A 23 3.89 19.49 -2.56
N GLY A 24 5.02 19.28 -1.91
CA GLY A 24 5.35 20.03 -0.72
C GLY A 24 6.81 19.90 -0.30
N GLY A 25 7.28 20.87 0.51
CA GLY A 25 8.70 21.04 0.83
C GLY A 25 9.37 19.80 1.43
N GLY A 26 8.69 19.11 2.35
CA GLY A 26 9.25 17.90 2.97
C GLY A 26 9.36 16.69 2.04
N ALA A 27 8.60 16.67 0.94
CA ALA A 27 8.65 15.62 -0.08
C ALA A 27 9.30 16.10 -1.39
N SER A 28 9.97 17.24 -1.40
CA SER A 28 10.49 17.86 -2.63
C SER A 28 11.45 16.95 -3.40
N GLY A 29 12.30 16.20 -2.71
CA GLY A 29 13.17 15.20 -3.34
C GLY A 29 12.39 14.07 -4.01
N LEU A 30 11.39 13.52 -3.32
CA LEU A 30 10.51 12.49 -3.87
C LEU A 30 9.72 13.00 -5.07
N ASN A 31 9.12 14.20 -4.97
CA ASN A 31 8.39 14.82 -6.08
C ASN A 31 9.30 14.96 -7.33
N ASP A 32 10.53 15.47 -7.15
CA ASP A 32 11.50 15.63 -8.22
C ASP A 32 11.91 14.26 -8.81
N GLY A 33 12.14 13.26 -7.98
CA GLY A 33 12.46 11.90 -8.43
C GLY A 33 11.35 11.27 -9.28
N PHE A 34 10.10 11.37 -8.87
CA PHE A 34 8.95 10.86 -9.62
C PHE A 34 8.78 11.58 -10.97
N ILE A 35 8.91 12.91 -10.99
CA ILE A 35 8.76 13.68 -12.22
C ILE A 35 9.93 13.40 -13.19
N LYS A 36 11.14 13.35 -12.70
CA LYS A 36 12.34 13.07 -13.53
C LYS A 36 12.38 11.67 -14.11
N GLN A 37 11.70 10.70 -13.50
CA GLN A 37 11.63 9.35 -14.03
C GLN A 37 11.03 9.32 -15.45
N GLY A 38 10.12 10.26 -15.77
CA GLY A 38 9.62 10.53 -17.12
C GLY A 38 8.48 9.63 -17.59
N ASN A 39 8.34 8.43 -17.04
CA ASN A 39 7.24 7.50 -17.35
C ASN A 39 6.26 7.32 -16.19
N ILE A 40 6.50 7.97 -15.06
CA ILE A 40 5.56 8.08 -13.95
C ILE A 40 4.77 9.37 -14.10
N ASN A 41 3.46 9.26 -14.22
CA ASN A 41 2.56 10.41 -14.19
C ASN A 41 2.28 10.81 -12.73
N TYR A 42 2.82 11.95 -12.30
CA TYR A 42 2.54 12.51 -10.98
C TYR A 42 1.23 13.31 -11.04
N ILE A 43 0.18 12.79 -10.41
CA ILE A 43 -1.16 13.38 -10.42
C ILE A 43 -1.36 14.20 -9.15
N CYS A 44 -1.48 15.54 -9.32
CA CYS A 44 -1.73 16.46 -8.23
C CYS A 44 -3.23 16.56 -7.92
N TYR A 45 -3.54 16.56 -6.61
CA TYR A 45 -4.89 16.71 -6.09
C TYR A 45 -5.02 18.00 -5.29
N HIS A 46 -6.24 18.42 -5.00
CA HIS A 46 -6.51 19.58 -4.13
C HIS A 46 -6.43 19.22 -2.64
N HIS A 47 -6.43 17.91 -2.30
CA HIS A 47 -6.38 17.42 -0.94
C HIS A 47 -5.81 16.00 -0.90
N GLU A 48 -5.00 15.69 0.11
CA GLU A 48 -4.32 14.38 0.24
C GLU A 48 -5.29 13.21 0.43
N GLN A 49 -6.42 13.46 1.06
CA GLN A 49 -7.50 12.47 1.17
C GLN A 49 -8.01 12.06 -0.23
N GLY A 50 -8.19 13.03 -1.14
CA GLY A 50 -8.58 12.76 -2.53
C GLY A 50 -7.52 11.93 -3.27
N ALA A 51 -6.24 12.25 -3.08
CA ALA A 51 -5.13 11.47 -3.63
C ALA A 51 -5.17 10.02 -3.13
N GLY A 52 -5.38 9.82 -1.83
CA GLY A 52 -5.48 8.50 -1.22
C GLY A 52 -6.66 7.68 -1.76
N HIS A 53 -7.85 8.27 -1.90
CA HIS A 53 -9.00 7.57 -2.48
C HIS A 53 -8.82 7.25 -3.96
N ALA A 54 -8.16 8.12 -4.73
CA ALA A 54 -7.82 7.83 -6.12
C ALA A 54 -6.84 6.64 -6.24
N ALA A 55 -5.83 6.59 -5.37
CA ALA A 55 -4.91 5.45 -5.29
C ALA A 55 -5.64 4.14 -4.92
N ILE A 56 -6.61 4.18 -3.99
CA ILE A 56 -7.45 3.02 -3.67
C ILE A 56 -8.22 2.56 -4.92
N GLY A 57 -8.82 3.49 -5.66
CA GLY A 57 -9.51 3.18 -6.91
C GLY A 57 -8.59 2.54 -7.94
N GLU A 58 -7.38 3.08 -8.13
CA GLU A 58 -6.37 2.51 -9.02
C GLU A 58 -5.95 1.10 -8.60
N ALA A 59 -5.62 0.89 -7.32
CA ALA A 59 -5.22 -0.42 -6.83
C ALA A 59 -6.32 -1.47 -7.01
N LYS A 60 -7.59 -1.11 -6.76
CA LYS A 60 -8.74 -1.99 -6.98
C LYS A 60 -8.97 -2.30 -8.47
N PHE A 61 -8.75 -1.35 -9.34
CA PHE A 61 -8.95 -1.52 -10.79
C PHE A 61 -7.83 -2.32 -11.44
N THR A 62 -6.58 -2.05 -11.07
CA THR A 62 -5.40 -2.67 -11.69
C THR A 62 -5.00 -4.00 -11.06
N GLY A 63 -5.43 -4.28 -9.82
CA GLY A 63 -4.94 -5.41 -9.02
C GLY A 63 -3.48 -5.24 -8.55
N ASN A 64 -2.87 -4.08 -8.79
CA ASN A 64 -1.49 -3.79 -8.37
C ASN A 64 -1.46 -2.83 -7.17
N VAL A 65 -0.26 -2.57 -6.64
CA VAL A 65 -0.07 -1.53 -5.63
C VAL A 65 -0.23 -0.14 -6.27
N ALA A 66 -0.85 0.78 -5.53
CA ALA A 66 -0.87 2.19 -5.90
C ALA A 66 -0.07 3.02 -4.90
N VAL A 67 0.45 4.16 -5.33
CA VAL A 67 1.36 5.00 -4.55
C VAL A 67 0.75 6.36 -4.26
N VAL A 68 0.79 6.76 -2.98
CA VAL A 68 0.42 8.11 -2.52
C VAL A 68 1.65 8.80 -1.97
N ASN A 69 1.89 10.02 -2.40
CA ASN A 69 3.02 10.82 -1.94
C ASN A 69 2.56 12.12 -1.25
N PRO A 70 2.25 12.05 0.06
CA PRO A 70 2.00 13.24 0.86
C PRO A 70 3.31 13.89 1.32
N THR A 71 3.27 15.17 1.65
CA THR A 71 4.40 15.85 2.29
C THR A 71 4.34 15.74 3.82
N THR A 72 5.01 16.61 4.52
CA THR A 72 5.27 16.54 5.96
C THR A 72 4.02 16.82 6.81
N GLY A 73 3.90 16.16 7.94
CA GLY A 73 3.00 16.49 9.06
C GLY A 73 1.53 16.54 8.69
N CYS A 74 0.96 17.76 8.62
CA CYS A 74 -0.49 17.96 8.35
C CYS A 74 -0.94 17.32 7.03
N ALA A 75 -0.11 17.35 6.00
CA ALA A 75 -0.38 16.67 4.74
C ALA A 75 -0.51 15.15 4.92
N GLY A 76 0.41 14.55 5.70
CA GLY A 76 0.31 13.15 6.06
C GLY A 76 -0.98 12.84 6.83
N THR A 77 -1.35 13.66 7.82
CA THR A 77 -2.57 13.43 8.63
C THR A 77 -3.85 13.60 7.83
N ASN A 78 -3.85 14.39 6.75
CA ASN A 78 -4.97 14.49 5.81
C ASN A 78 -5.28 13.16 5.08
N CYS A 79 -4.35 12.22 5.06
CA CYS A 79 -4.57 10.89 4.49
C CYS A 79 -5.38 9.95 5.41
N ALA A 80 -5.70 10.31 6.64
CA ALA A 80 -6.25 9.40 7.66
C ALA A 80 -7.46 8.59 7.16
N THR A 81 -8.43 9.27 6.56
CA THR A 81 -9.64 8.61 6.04
C THR A 81 -9.32 7.60 4.94
N SER A 82 -8.42 7.94 4.03
CA SER A 82 -8.03 7.03 2.94
C SER A 82 -7.15 5.86 3.43
N VAL A 83 -6.28 6.09 4.42
CA VAL A 83 -5.52 5.00 5.06
C VAL A 83 -6.46 4.00 5.73
N LEU A 84 -7.43 4.51 6.52
CA LEU A 84 -8.42 3.65 7.17
C LEU A 84 -9.30 2.90 6.16
N ASN A 85 -9.71 3.57 5.07
CA ASN A 85 -10.46 2.91 3.99
C ASN A 85 -9.64 1.80 3.32
N ALA A 86 -8.37 2.07 2.98
CA ALA A 86 -7.49 1.04 2.42
C ALA A 86 -7.30 -0.15 3.37
N TRP A 87 -7.20 0.11 4.67
CA TRP A 87 -7.12 -0.91 5.73
C TRP A 87 -8.38 -1.77 5.79
N GLN A 88 -9.55 -1.16 5.87
CA GLN A 88 -10.84 -1.87 5.96
C GLN A 88 -11.13 -2.68 4.70
N ASP A 89 -10.86 -2.11 3.53
CA ASP A 89 -11.12 -2.73 2.23
C ASP A 89 -9.97 -3.66 1.77
N SER A 90 -8.93 -3.83 2.58
CA SER A 90 -7.78 -4.69 2.26
C SER A 90 -7.13 -4.30 0.93
N THR A 91 -6.92 -3.00 0.69
CA THR A 91 -6.38 -2.47 -0.56
C THR A 91 -4.88 -2.17 -0.42
N PRO A 92 -4.02 -2.69 -1.30
CA PRO A 92 -2.58 -2.48 -1.23
C PRO A 92 -2.20 -1.08 -1.72
N VAL A 93 -2.11 -0.12 -0.80
CA VAL A 93 -1.67 1.25 -1.07
C VAL A 93 -0.38 1.54 -0.31
N ILE A 94 0.59 2.12 -0.99
CA ILE A 94 1.86 2.53 -0.39
C ILE A 94 1.86 4.04 -0.24
N PHE A 95 1.87 4.51 0.99
CA PHE A 95 2.06 5.91 1.31
C PHE A 95 3.56 6.16 1.51
N ILE A 96 4.15 7.04 0.71
CA ILE A 96 5.56 7.44 0.83
C ILE A 96 5.58 8.93 1.12
N SER A 97 5.67 9.29 2.40
CA SER A 97 5.71 10.68 2.83
C SER A 97 7.13 11.23 2.91
N GLY A 98 7.22 12.54 2.78
CA GLY A 98 8.43 13.26 3.11
C GLY A 98 8.37 13.87 4.50
N ASN A 99 9.54 14.18 5.06
CA ASN A 99 9.67 14.87 6.33
C ASN A 99 10.78 15.94 6.26
N VAL A 100 10.93 16.74 7.30
CA VAL A 100 12.09 17.62 7.48
C VAL A 100 13.37 16.79 7.53
N LYS A 101 14.55 17.43 7.57
CA LYS A 101 15.82 16.73 7.74
C LYS A 101 15.80 15.88 9.02
N THR A 102 16.43 14.73 8.98
CA THR A 102 16.55 13.80 10.13
C THR A 102 16.92 14.50 11.42
N SER A 103 17.90 15.42 11.38
CA SER A 103 18.35 16.19 12.54
C SER A 103 17.33 17.20 13.08
N ALA A 104 16.25 17.46 12.35
CA ALA A 104 15.17 18.37 12.74
C ALA A 104 13.89 17.63 13.15
N CYS A 105 13.87 16.31 13.16
CA CYS A 105 12.74 15.50 13.64
C CYS A 105 12.82 15.35 15.16
N SER A 106 11.77 15.74 15.88
CA SER A 106 11.70 15.65 17.35
C SER A 106 11.88 14.22 17.86
N SER A 107 11.37 13.21 17.15
CA SER A 107 11.57 11.80 17.49
C SER A 107 13.06 11.44 17.56
N VAL A 108 13.84 11.83 16.56
CA VAL A 108 15.29 11.59 16.51
C VAL A 108 16.01 12.36 17.61
N ILE A 109 15.62 13.62 17.85
CA ILE A 109 16.24 14.46 18.90
C ILE A 109 15.93 13.87 20.27
N ASN A 110 14.71 13.45 20.52
CA ASN A 110 14.30 12.85 21.78
C ASN A 110 15.08 11.58 22.08
N ASP A 111 15.19 10.68 21.08
CA ASP A 111 15.92 9.42 21.23
C ASP A 111 17.42 9.63 21.43
N THR A 112 18.04 10.54 20.67
CA THR A 112 19.50 10.72 20.70
C THR A 112 19.99 11.58 21.86
N LYS A 113 19.15 12.54 22.33
CA LYS A 113 19.52 13.47 23.40
C LYS A 113 18.78 13.23 24.71
N ASN A 114 17.98 12.16 24.79
CA ASN A 114 17.15 11.85 25.96
C ASN A 114 16.27 13.05 26.37
N LEU A 115 15.65 13.70 25.41
CA LEU A 115 14.76 14.85 25.60
C LEU A 115 13.29 14.41 25.38
N ASN A 116 12.37 15.28 25.77
CA ASN A 116 10.94 15.08 25.51
C ASN A 116 10.34 16.35 24.91
N ILE A 117 10.88 16.77 23.76
CA ILE A 117 10.36 17.92 23.03
C ILE A 117 9.17 17.48 22.15
N ARG A 118 8.15 18.32 22.11
CA ARG A 118 6.93 18.06 21.35
C ARG A 118 7.13 18.17 19.85
N LYS A 119 7.90 19.15 19.40
CA LYS A 119 8.16 19.48 18.00
C LYS A 119 9.44 20.33 17.91
N TYR A 120 10.19 20.15 16.82
CA TYR A 120 11.38 20.96 16.52
C TYR A 120 11.36 21.52 15.10
N GLY A 121 11.33 20.67 14.06
CA GLY A 121 11.28 21.12 12.67
C GLY A 121 9.92 21.70 12.28
N ILE A 122 9.88 22.43 11.15
CA ILE A 122 8.66 23.03 10.63
C ILE A 122 7.71 21.92 10.13
N GLN A 123 6.51 21.86 10.70
CA GLN A 123 5.46 20.89 10.33
C GLN A 123 5.85 19.40 10.52
N GLU A 124 6.99 19.10 11.14
CA GLU A 124 7.35 17.71 11.39
C GLU A 124 6.36 17.01 12.32
N HIS A 125 6.17 15.73 12.07
CA HIS A 125 5.29 14.88 12.86
C HIS A 125 5.76 13.42 12.75
N ASN A 126 5.64 12.65 13.83
CA ASN A 126 5.89 11.22 13.79
C ASN A 126 4.68 10.49 13.18
N ILE A 127 4.58 10.58 11.87
CA ILE A 127 3.43 10.09 11.11
C ILE A 127 3.32 8.56 11.16
N VAL A 128 4.43 7.84 11.30
CA VAL A 128 4.43 6.38 11.37
C VAL A 128 3.73 5.85 12.62
N GLU A 129 3.89 6.53 13.76
CA GLU A 129 3.15 6.17 14.98
C GLU A 129 1.66 6.50 14.85
N THR A 130 1.30 7.59 14.15
CA THR A 130 -0.09 7.95 13.91
C THR A 130 -0.84 6.85 13.14
N TYR A 131 -0.19 6.22 12.18
CA TYR A 131 -0.82 5.22 11.31
C TYR A 131 -0.53 3.77 11.67
N LYS A 132 0.21 3.51 12.74
CA LYS A 132 0.62 2.17 13.15
C LYS A 132 -0.55 1.19 13.32
N SER A 133 -1.70 1.65 13.80
CA SER A 133 -2.90 0.81 13.98
C SER A 133 -3.74 0.62 12.72
N MET A 134 -3.47 1.39 11.66
CA MET A 134 -4.24 1.39 10.41
C MET A 134 -3.40 1.01 9.20
N THR A 135 -2.19 0.49 9.40
CA THR A 135 -1.28 0.01 8.35
C THR A 135 -0.71 -1.35 8.69
N LYS A 136 -0.43 -2.15 7.69
CA LYS A 136 0.26 -3.44 7.88
C LYS A 136 1.72 -3.26 8.27
N PHE A 137 2.31 -2.17 7.84
CA PHE A 137 3.69 -1.80 8.12
C PHE A 137 3.83 -0.28 8.03
N SER A 138 4.51 0.32 8.99
CA SER A 138 4.87 1.73 8.96
C SER A 138 6.31 1.90 9.43
N LYS A 139 7.12 2.69 8.70
CA LYS A 139 8.53 2.85 9.00
C LYS A 139 9.03 4.26 8.68
N PHE A 140 9.72 4.85 9.65
CA PHE A 140 10.53 6.03 9.48
C PHE A 140 11.95 5.60 9.07
N ILE A 141 12.44 6.07 7.91
CA ILE A 141 13.70 5.62 7.31
C ILE A 141 14.71 6.77 7.36
N THR A 142 15.71 6.64 8.22
CA THR A 142 16.70 7.69 8.47
C THR A 142 18.04 7.47 7.78
N ARG A 143 18.23 6.32 7.12
CA ARG A 143 19.48 5.96 6.45
C ARG A 143 19.24 5.61 4.98
N PRO A 144 20.01 6.18 4.04
CA PRO A 144 19.87 5.90 2.61
C PRO A 144 19.97 4.41 2.24
N GLU A 145 20.87 3.68 2.90
CA GLU A 145 21.11 2.25 2.65
C GLU A 145 19.95 1.34 3.04
N ASP A 146 19.06 1.79 3.93
CA ASP A 146 17.91 1.02 4.37
C ASP A 146 16.72 1.14 3.39
N VAL A 147 16.71 2.18 2.55
CA VAL A 147 15.58 2.48 1.66
C VAL A 147 15.23 1.33 0.72
N PRO A 148 16.18 0.67 0.02
CA PRO A 148 15.87 -0.43 -0.87
C PRO A 148 15.16 -1.59 -0.16
N PHE A 149 15.75 -2.06 0.93
CA PHE A 149 15.17 -3.16 1.71
C PHE A 149 13.78 -2.81 2.25
N MET A 150 13.62 -1.62 2.83
CA MET A 150 12.36 -1.20 3.44
C MET A 150 11.26 -0.98 2.41
N LEU A 151 11.58 -0.44 1.22
CA LEU A 151 10.59 -0.27 0.15
C LEU A 151 10.13 -1.63 -0.39
N GLN A 152 11.06 -2.53 -0.67
CA GLN A 152 10.76 -3.88 -1.17
C GLN A 152 9.94 -4.68 -0.15
N LEU A 153 10.31 -4.63 1.13
CA LEU A 153 9.57 -5.26 2.24
C LEU A 153 8.16 -4.67 2.36
N ALA A 154 8.02 -3.34 2.30
CA ALA A 154 6.72 -2.66 2.37
C ALA A 154 5.79 -3.10 1.23
N ILE A 155 6.30 -3.17 -0.01
CA ILE A 155 5.56 -3.66 -1.17
C ILE A 155 5.12 -5.11 -0.98
N HIS A 156 6.02 -5.97 -0.52
CA HIS A 156 5.70 -7.36 -0.22
C HIS A 156 4.59 -7.46 0.85
N ILE A 157 4.72 -6.75 1.96
CA ILE A 157 3.73 -6.75 3.04
C ILE A 157 2.38 -6.19 2.56
N ALA A 158 2.38 -5.12 1.75
CA ALA A 158 1.14 -4.55 1.21
C ALA A 158 0.33 -5.57 0.41
N LYS A 159 0.99 -6.47 -0.33
CA LYS A 159 0.38 -7.46 -1.23
C LYS A 159 0.18 -8.84 -0.60
N SER A 160 0.95 -9.19 0.43
CA SER A 160 0.96 -10.55 1.00
C SER A 160 -0.26 -10.81 1.89
N ASP A 161 -0.66 -12.07 1.99
CA ASP A 161 -1.78 -12.54 2.80
C ASP A 161 -3.07 -11.74 2.52
N ARG A 162 -3.64 -11.10 3.56
CA ARG A 162 -4.68 -10.10 3.37
C ARG A 162 -4.02 -8.76 3.00
N PRO A 163 -4.19 -8.24 1.78
CA PRO A 163 -3.59 -6.98 1.36
C PRO A 163 -3.98 -5.80 2.25
N GLY A 164 -3.21 -4.72 2.20
CA GLY A 164 -3.52 -3.52 2.98
C GLY A 164 -2.48 -2.43 2.85
N PRO A 165 -2.75 -1.25 3.42
CA PRO A 165 -1.88 -0.09 3.30
C PRO A 165 -0.59 -0.26 4.10
N VAL A 166 0.47 0.39 3.63
CA VAL A 166 1.76 0.54 4.29
C VAL A 166 2.21 2.00 4.22
N TRP A 167 3.07 2.42 5.15
CA TRP A 167 3.57 3.79 5.22
C TRP A 167 5.08 3.84 5.38
N LEU A 168 5.75 4.57 4.50
CA LEU A 168 7.18 4.89 4.61
C LEU A 168 7.33 6.41 4.73
N ASP A 169 8.01 6.86 5.77
CA ASP A 169 8.31 8.29 5.98
C ASP A 169 9.82 8.51 5.79
N ILE A 170 10.18 9.36 4.82
CA ILE A 170 11.57 9.53 4.38
C ILE A 170 11.97 11.01 4.51
N PRO A 171 12.87 11.35 5.44
CA PRO A 171 13.37 12.72 5.62
C PRO A 171 14.04 13.30 4.36
N SER A 172 13.99 14.61 4.19
CA SER A 172 14.47 15.32 3.00
C SER A 172 15.98 15.12 2.73
N ASP A 173 16.79 14.99 3.75
CA ASP A 173 18.23 14.69 3.62
C ASP A 173 18.46 13.26 3.12
N VAL A 174 17.65 12.29 3.53
CA VAL A 174 17.69 10.91 3.01
C VAL A 174 17.22 10.87 1.56
N GLN A 175 16.12 11.57 1.21
CA GLN A 175 15.61 11.62 -0.16
C GLN A 175 16.67 12.08 -1.17
N THR A 176 17.47 13.08 -0.78
CA THR A 176 18.46 13.72 -1.67
C THR A 176 19.86 13.12 -1.56
N ALA A 177 20.10 12.24 -0.60
CA ALA A 177 21.37 11.54 -0.46
C ALA A 177 21.69 10.70 -1.70
N GLN A 178 23.00 10.49 -1.95
CA GLN A 178 23.44 9.54 -2.97
C GLN A 178 23.15 8.11 -2.51
N MET A 179 22.61 7.30 -3.42
CA MET A 179 22.48 5.88 -3.17
C MET A 179 23.83 5.24 -2.92
N PRO A 180 24.00 4.45 -1.85
CA PRO A 180 25.23 3.69 -1.65
C PRO A 180 25.44 2.70 -2.81
N LYS A 181 26.70 2.32 -3.06
CA LYS A 181 27.04 1.33 -4.10
C LYS A 181 26.57 -0.07 -3.73
N GLU A 182 26.57 -0.36 -2.43
CA GLU A 182 26.14 -1.64 -1.86
C GLU A 182 24.97 -1.40 -0.92
N TYR A 183 23.93 -2.17 -1.05
CA TYR A 183 22.75 -2.19 -0.17
C TYR A 183 22.14 -3.59 -0.14
N VAL A 184 21.37 -3.86 0.90
CA VAL A 184 20.67 -5.14 1.05
C VAL A 184 19.33 -5.05 0.32
N GLU A 185 19.00 -6.08 -0.46
CA GLU A 185 17.68 -6.26 -1.05
C GLU A 185 16.84 -7.22 -0.20
N PHE A 186 15.52 -7.04 -0.25
CA PHE A 186 14.58 -7.94 0.42
C PHE A 186 14.35 -9.17 -0.45
N GLU A 187 14.65 -10.34 0.09
CA GLU A 187 14.38 -11.62 -0.57
C GLU A 187 13.02 -12.17 -0.12
N ILE A 188 12.15 -12.44 -1.11
CA ILE A 188 10.84 -13.02 -0.83
C ILE A 188 11.01 -14.52 -0.53
N ASP A 189 10.59 -14.91 0.67
CA ASP A 189 10.45 -16.33 1.01
C ASP A 189 9.27 -16.95 0.25
N LYS A 190 9.58 -17.71 -0.78
CA LYS A 190 8.59 -18.35 -1.66
C LYS A 190 7.99 -19.64 -1.07
N ARG A 191 8.09 -19.89 0.23
CA ARG A 191 7.49 -21.08 0.83
C ARG A 191 5.98 -21.07 0.63
N ASN A 192 5.52 -22.01 -0.19
CA ASN A 192 4.09 -22.24 -0.41
C ASN A 192 3.54 -23.01 0.80
N ARG A 193 2.60 -22.42 1.54
CA ARG A 193 1.90 -23.11 2.63
C ARG A 193 0.63 -23.74 2.07
N PRO A 194 0.55 -25.07 1.96
CA PRO A 194 -0.67 -25.71 1.48
C PRO A 194 -1.83 -25.42 2.42
N ILE A 195 -2.97 -25.05 1.84
CA ILE A 195 -4.21 -24.82 2.60
C ILE A 195 -4.90 -26.17 2.76
N ASP A 196 -5.20 -26.57 4.00
CA ASP A 196 -6.03 -27.75 4.25
C ASP A 196 -7.51 -27.42 3.97
N VAL A 197 -8.02 -27.96 2.88
CA VAL A 197 -9.42 -27.81 2.45
C VAL A 197 -10.34 -28.95 2.90
N THR A 198 -9.84 -29.91 3.70
CA THR A 198 -10.57 -31.13 4.10
C THR A 198 -11.88 -30.81 4.82
N SER A 199 -11.86 -29.83 5.72
CA SER A 199 -13.05 -29.36 6.44
C SER A 199 -14.09 -28.77 5.52
N ILE A 200 -13.66 -27.98 4.51
CA ILE A 200 -14.53 -27.34 3.52
C ILE A 200 -15.20 -28.42 2.65
N LYS A 201 -14.41 -29.37 2.12
CA LYS A 201 -14.94 -30.49 1.32
C LYS A 201 -15.99 -31.27 2.09
N ARG A 202 -15.71 -31.68 3.35
CA ARG A 202 -16.64 -32.38 4.21
C ARG A 202 -17.93 -31.60 4.49
N ALA A 203 -17.83 -30.27 4.65
CA ALA A 203 -18.99 -29.41 4.86
C ALA A 203 -19.87 -29.36 3.61
N LEU A 204 -19.29 -29.22 2.43
CA LEU A 204 -20.00 -29.22 1.14
C LEU A 204 -20.69 -30.59 0.89
N GLU A 205 -20.00 -31.70 1.10
CA GLU A 205 -20.54 -33.07 0.92
C GLU A 205 -21.75 -33.36 1.85
N LYS A 206 -21.75 -32.80 3.05
CA LYS A 206 -22.84 -33.00 4.03
C LYS A 206 -23.99 -32.00 3.88
N SER A 207 -23.81 -30.93 3.11
CA SER A 207 -24.81 -29.87 2.98
C SER A 207 -25.88 -30.26 1.98
N ALA A 208 -27.15 -30.22 2.38
CA ALA A 208 -28.30 -30.42 1.48
C ALA A 208 -28.56 -29.20 0.58
N ARG A 209 -28.20 -28.01 1.00
CA ARG A 209 -28.43 -26.73 0.29
C ARG A 209 -27.24 -25.79 0.49
N PRO A 210 -26.09 -26.07 -0.12
CA PRO A 210 -24.94 -25.18 0.01
C PRO A 210 -25.19 -23.87 -0.73
N ILE A 211 -24.71 -22.77 -0.17
CA ILE A 211 -24.67 -21.45 -0.81
C ILE A 211 -23.30 -20.81 -0.59
N ILE A 212 -22.79 -20.13 -1.57
CA ILE A 212 -21.51 -19.41 -1.48
C ILE A 212 -21.79 -17.93 -1.30
N VAL A 213 -21.11 -17.29 -0.34
CA VAL A 213 -21.07 -15.84 -0.22
C VAL A 213 -19.79 -15.35 -0.90
N ALA A 214 -19.93 -14.85 -2.14
CA ALA A 214 -18.81 -14.35 -2.93
C ALA A 214 -18.43 -12.93 -2.49
N GLY A 215 -17.17 -12.75 -2.09
CA GLY A 215 -16.63 -11.47 -1.62
C GLY A 215 -15.45 -10.97 -2.46
N TYR A 216 -14.98 -9.75 -2.16
CA TYR A 216 -13.91 -9.08 -2.90
C TYR A 216 -12.57 -9.85 -2.90
N GLY A 217 -12.33 -10.72 -1.92
CA GLY A 217 -11.12 -11.55 -1.85
C GLY A 217 -10.90 -12.44 -3.08
N ILE A 218 -11.96 -12.82 -3.79
CA ILE A 218 -11.86 -13.59 -5.05
C ILE A 218 -11.14 -12.77 -6.13
N ARG A 219 -11.46 -11.48 -6.25
CA ARG A 219 -10.76 -10.57 -7.17
C ARG A 219 -9.33 -10.30 -6.73
N GLN A 220 -9.12 -10.06 -5.43
CA GLN A 220 -7.78 -9.80 -4.89
C GLN A 220 -6.81 -10.95 -5.10
N SER A 221 -7.32 -12.19 -5.16
CA SER A 221 -6.52 -13.38 -5.44
C SER A 221 -6.42 -13.73 -6.93
N ASP A 222 -6.95 -12.88 -7.82
CA ASP A 222 -6.99 -13.13 -9.26
C ASP A 222 -7.63 -14.48 -9.62
N THR A 223 -8.76 -14.79 -8.96
CA THR A 223 -9.44 -16.09 -9.10
C THR A 223 -10.90 -16.00 -9.52
N VAL A 224 -11.32 -14.90 -10.13
CA VAL A 224 -12.72 -14.72 -10.61
C VAL A 224 -13.10 -15.81 -11.61
N ASP A 225 -12.24 -16.09 -12.59
CA ASP A 225 -12.50 -17.14 -13.59
C ASP A 225 -12.57 -18.54 -12.95
N LYS A 226 -11.71 -18.82 -11.98
CA LYS A 226 -11.75 -20.09 -11.24
C LYS A 226 -13.03 -20.22 -10.42
N PHE A 227 -13.48 -19.11 -9.80
CA PHE A 227 -14.77 -19.07 -9.10
C PHE A 227 -15.92 -19.40 -10.06
N ASN A 228 -15.95 -18.77 -11.23
CA ASN A 228 -16.99 -18.99 -12.24
C ASN A 228 -16.99 -20.43 -12.76
N GLN A 229 -15.82 -21.00 -13.02
CA GLN A 229 -15.69 -22.41 -13.37
C GLN A 229 -16.21 -23.34 -12.26
N PHE A 230 -15.86 -23.05 -11.01
CA PHE A 230 -16.27 -23.82 -9.87
C PHE A 230 -17.78 -23.85 -9.67
N ILE A 231 -18.44 -22.70 -9.62
CA ILE A 231 -19.90 -22.62 -9.49
C ILE A 231 -20.62 -23.25 -10.67
N GLY A 232 -20.10 -23.07 -11.89
CA GLY A 232 -20.65 -23.68 -13.11
C GLY A 232 -20.55 -25.19 -13.13
N GLN A 233 -19.43 -25.75 -12.63
CA GLN A 233 -19.19 -27.19 -12.53
C GLN A 233 -20.08 -27.84 -11.46
N TYR A 234 -20.15 -27.28 -10.27
CA TYR A 234 -20.84 -27.88 -9.14
C TYR A 234 -22.27 -27.40 -8.97
N LYS A 235 -22.74 -26.45 -9.80
CA LYS A 235 -24.08 -25.87 -9.77
C LYS A 235 -24.48 -25.34 -8.38
N ILE A 236 -23.52 -24.76 -7.65
CA ILE A 236 -23.76 -24.19 -6.33
C ILE A 236 -24.25 -22.75 -6.48
N PRO A 237 -25.42 -22.39 -5.91
CA PRO A 237 -25.89 -21.02 -5.90
C PRO A 237 -24.96 -20.12 -5.08
N TYR A 238 -24.93 -18.84 -5.43
CA TYR A 238 -24.12 -17.85 -4.71
C TYR A 238 -24.87 -16.54 -4.54
N VAL A 239 -24.47 -15.78 -3.52
CA VAL A 239 -24.83 -14.38 -3.32
C VAL A 239 -23.56 -13.55 -3.39
N SER A 240 -23.63 -12.40 -4.02
CA SER A 240 -22.49 -11.47 -4.11
C SER A 240 -22.55 -10.42 -3.00
N THR A 241 -21.44 -10.23 -2.29
CA THR A 241 -21.26 -9.01 -1.49
C THR A 241 -21.10 -7.81 -2.41
N TYR A 242 -21.16 -6.60 -1.86
CA TYR A 242 -21.03 -5.36 -2.64
C TYR A 242 -19.80 -5.33 -3.58
N GLY A 243 -18.65 -5.82 -3.11
CA GLY A 243 -17.40 -5.83 -3.87
C GLY A 243 -17.25 -6.98 -4.90
N ALA A 244 -18.28 -7.79 -5.10
CA ALA A 244 -18.24 -8.96 -5.99
C ALA A 244 -19.39 -8.98 -7.03
N ARG A 245 -20.14 -7.88 -7.14
CA ARG A 245 -21.34 -7.82 -7.99
C ARG A 245 -21.06 -7.94 -9.48
N ASP A 246 -19.85 -7.64 -9.90
CA ASP A 246 -19.42 -7.62 -11.31
C ASP A 246 -18.65 -8.89 -11.71
N TYR A 247 -18.68 -9.96 -10.90
CA TYR A 247 -18.03 -11.23 -11.27
C TYR A 247 -18.76 -12.01 -12.35
N ASN A 248 -20.06 -11.83 -12.41
CA ASN A 248 -20.96 -12.40 -13.43
C ASN A 248 -22.07 -11.41 -13.77
N ASP A 249 -22.82 -11.75 -14.83
CA ASP A 249 -24.06 -11.06 -15.12
C ASP A 249 -25.00 -11.11 -13.91
N PHE A 250 -25.67 -10.01 -13.64
CA PHE A 250 -26.66 -9.91 -12.57
C PHE A 250 -27.74 -11.00 -12.66
N TYR A 251 -28.13 -11.37 -13.88
CA TYR A 251 -29.12 -12.42 -14.17
C TYR A 251 -28.50 -13.82 -14.27
N HIS A 252 -27.27 -14.03 -13.82
CA HIS A 252 -26.69 -15.38 -13.86
C HIS A 252 -27.55 -16.36 -13.08
N PRO A 253 -27.90 -17.57 -13.65
CA PRO A 253 -28.87 -18.48 -13.03
C PRO A 253 -28.55 -18.97 -11.61
N LEU A 254 -27.29 -18.92 -11.23
CA LEU A 254 -26.82 -19.31 -9.88
C LEU A 254 -26.67 -18.12 -8.91
N ASN A 255 -26.94 -16.90 -9.37
CA ASN A 255 -26.97 -15.71 -8.50
C ASN A 255 -28.36 -15.59 -7.89
N VAL A 256 -28.47 -15.66 -6.56
CA VAL A 256 -29.76 -15.73 -5.83
C VAL A 256 -29.88 -14.60 -4.81
#